data_668a60a6d4c40827794c5f426559d6d1
#
_entry.id   668a60a6d4c40827794c5f426559d6d1
#
_cell.length_a   1.000
_cell.length_b   1.000
_cell.length_c   1.000
_cell.angle_alpha   90.00
_cell.angle_beta   90.00
_cell.angle_gamma   90.00
#
_symmetry.space_group_name_H-M   'P 1'
#
loop_
_entity.id
_entity.type
_entity.pdbx_description
1 polymer ?
#
loop_
_entity_poly.entity_id
_entity_poly.type
_entity_poly.pdbx_seq_one_letter_code
_entity_poly.pdbx_strand_id
1 'polypeptide(L)'
;MNLRLLLCILALIGLSAVPSRAQIAPVASPSGPVQAGPYVVVDAATGETLLERSPGAFWYPASLTKMMTIYIIFEELKSGRLTLATPVPFSEHARAMPPSKLGLGPGQAVTVEQGLQSLVARSANDMATAFGELISGSSPAFAQRMTETATRLGMSATQFRNANGLTDQGQITTARDMAILAMALVKQFPEYYGYFHTQEFMLGKTRIGPGIKFLDLYAPYADGLKTGFICASGFNIVASAMRDGRRLIAVAFGFRRADLRDEFVVRLLDEAYALKTGGNRPKIWQLRNGEGGPGTVFAQNDCGGIRYDMPGDAVWLGTYGDWKTARHAYDTGQADLVRLGVARLGKEYILPVISNMVTKQAAIIADLEPAAAQKLCADYQARKLFCQVKKPEEFVPPFGIFWR
;
A
#
# COMPACT_ATOMS: atom_id res chain seq x y z
N MET A 1 4.62 69.70 56.92
CA MET A 1 3.35 68.96 56.80
C MET A 1 3.44 68.11 55.56
N ASN A 2 3.74 66.87 55.78
CA ASN A 2 4.26 65.92 54.72
C ASN A 2 3.13 65.17 54.00
N LEU A 3 3.05 65.31 52.70
CA LEU A 3 2.17 64.52 51.86
C LEU A 3 2.99 63.43 51.17
N ARG A 4 2.77 62.19 51.55
CA ARG A 4 3.40 61.02 50.95
C ARG A 4 2.66 60.59 49.68
N LEU A 5 3.36 60.60 48.54
CA LEU A 5 2.88 60.10 47.27
C LEU A 5 3.02 58.57 47.25
N LEU A 6 1.93 57.84 47.10
CA LEU A 6 1.90 56.39 46.91
C LEU A 6 1.90 56.12 45.40
N LEU A 7 3.00 55.54 44.87
CA LEU A 7 3.03 55.03 43.53
C LEU A 7 2.45 53.58 43.50
N CYS A 8 1.33 53.42 42.85
CA CYS A 8 0.82 52.06 42.46
C CYS A 8 1.50 51.60 41.20
N ILE A 9 2.33 50.57 41.29
CA ILE A 9 2.89 49.84 40.13
C ILE A 9 1.86 48.80 39.73
N LEU A 10 1.19 49.00 38.58
CA LEU A 10 0.39 47.96 37.92
C LEU A 10 1.33 47.00 37.15
N ALA A 11 1.46 45.79 37.68
CA ALA A 11 2.12 44.69 36.95
C ALA A 11 1.16 44.15 35.89
N LEU A 12 1.44 44.40 34.61
CA LEU A 12 0.80 43.76 33.46
C LEU A 12 1.33 42.32 33.36
N ILE A 13 0.53 41.39 33.84
CA ILE A 13 0.77 39.95 33.57
C ILE A 13 0.29 39.68 32.14
N GLY A 14 1.23 39.60 31.19
CA GLY A 14 0.97 39.18 29.84
C GLY A 14 0.60 37.68 29.84
N LEU A 15 -0.66 37.34 29.65
CA LEU A 15 -1.08 35.97 29.32
C LEU A 15 -0.60 35.65 27.91
N SER A 16 0.49 34.88 27.81
CA SER A 16 0.92 34.24 26.57
C SER A 16 -0.11 33.15 26.22
N ALA A 17 -0.93 33.40 25.24
CA ALA A 17 -1.82 32.39 24.68
C ALA A 17 -0.99 31.27 24.07
N VAL A 18 -0.95 30.12 24.74
CA VAL A 18 -0.40 28.86 24.16
C VAL A 18 -1.34 28.47 23.01
N PRO A 19 -0.84 28.26 21.79
CA PRO A 19 -1.69 27.81 20.69
C PRO A 19 -2.31 26.45 21.06
N SER A 20 -3.64 26.43 21.12
CA SER A 20 -4.42 25.22 21.32
C SER A 20 -4.03 24.19 20.26
N ARG A 21 -3.47 23.05 20.69
CA ARG A 21 -3.27 21.88 19.83
C ARG A 21 -4.63 21.53 19.23
N ALA A 22 -4.75 21.64 17.91
CA ALA A 22 -5.91 21.13 17.19
C ALA A 22 -6.08 19.65 17.56
N GLN A 23 -7.09 19.34 18.34
CA GLN A 23 -7.52 17.98 18.56
C GLN A 23 -8.03 17.45 17.22
N ILE A 24 -7.30 16.50 16.64
CA ILE A 24 -7.78 15.74 15.49
C ILE A 24 -9.05 15.04 15.96
N ALA A 25 -10.19 15.43 15.40
CA ALA A 25 -11.47 14.79 15.70
C ALA A 25 -11.34 13.29 15.40
N PRO A 26 -11.86 12.41 16.28
CA PRO A 26 -11.84 10.99 16.02
C PRO A 26 -12.58 10.70 14.70
N VAL A 27 -11.88 10.10 13.73
CA VAL A 27 -12.49 9.64 12.48
C VAL A 27 -13.56 8.62 12.85
N ALA A 28 -14.81 8.89 12.49
CA ALA A 28 -15.93 7.99 12.75
C ALA A 28 -15.61 6.61 12.16
N SER A 29 -15.70 5.58 13.00
CA SER A 29 -15.47 4.20 12.57
C SER A 29 -16.46 3.84 11.45
N PRO A 30 -16.01 3.24 10.32
CA PRO A 30 -16.94 2.68 9.36
C PRO A 30 -17.83 1.66 10.08
N SER A 31 -19.13 1.72 9.82
CA SER A 31 -20.13 0.82 10.42
C SER A 31 -19.88 -0.62 9.93
N GLY A 32 -19.17 -1.42 10.72
CA GLY A 32 -18.90 -2.83 10.49
C GLY A 32 -17.49 -3.25 10.95
N PRO A 33 -17.31 -4.51 11.35
CA PRO A 33 -15.98 -4.97 11.75
C PRO A 33 -15.04 -4.97 10.53
N VAL A 34 -13.92 -4.22 10.62
CA VAL A 34 -12.83 -4.29 9.63
C VAL A 34 -12.26 -5.70 9.68
N GLN A 35 -12.49 -6.48 8.63
CA GLN A 35 -11.97 -7.84 8.54
C GLN A 35 -10.49 -7.79 8.15
N ALA A 36 -9.62 -7.70 9.15
CA ALA A 36 -8.18 -7.82 8.98
C ALA A 36 -7.77 -9.30 8.99
N GLY A 37 -6.76 -9.64 8.21
CA GLY A 37 -6.02 -10.90 8.32
C GLY A 37 -5.05 -10.88 9.53
N PRO A 38 -3.96 -11.65 9.47
CA PRO A 38 -2.92 -11.66 10.49
C PRO A 38 -2.27 -10.28 10.66
N TYR A 39 -1.96 -9.90 11.89
CA TYR A 39 -1.22 -8.68 12.18
C TYR A 39 -0.33 -8.81 13.41
N VAL A 40 0.66 -7.94 13.52
CA VAL A 40 1.49 -7.76 14.70
C VAL A 40 2.00 -6.33 14.80
N VAL A 41 2.11 -5.82 16.02
CA VAL A 41 2.85 -4.58 16.33
C VAL A 41 3.97 -4.90 17.31
N VAL A 42 5.17 -4.45 16.96
CA VAL A 42 6.36 -4.67 17.79
C VAL A 42 7.05 -3.34 18.11
N ASP A 43 7.63 -3.28 19.28
CA ASP A 43 8.61 -2.26 19.63
C ASP A 43 9.94 -2.62 18.96
N ALA A 44 10.42 -1.74 18.07
CA ALA A 44 11.58 -2.03 17.24
C ALA A 44 12.90 -2.14 18.02
N ALA A 45 13.00 -1.46 19.16
CA ALA A 45 14.21 -1.49 19.99
C ALA A 45 14.31 -2.76 20.81
N THR A 46 13.19 -3.20 21.39
CA THR A 46 13.15 -4.33 22.35
C THR A 46 12.70 -5.65 21.73
N GLY A 47 12.01 -5.60 20.58
CA GLY A 47 11.33 -6.75 19.96
C GLY A 47 10.07 -7.18 20.71
N GLU A 48 9.60 -6.41 21.69
CA GLU A 48 8.39 -6.73 22.46
C GLU A 48 7.16 -6.67 21.56
N THR A 49 6.36 -7.73 21.57
CA THR A 49 5.09 -7.80 20.83
C THR A 49 4.01 -7.10 21.64
N LEU A 50 3.50 -5.99 21.12
CA LEU A 50 2.54 -5.14 21.80
C LEU A 50 1.09 -5.56 21.52
N LEU A 51 0.78 -5.79 20.25
CA LEU A 51 -0.52 -6.22 19.76
C LEU A 51 -0.31 -7.30 18.69
N GLU A 52 -1.18 -8.29 18.68
CA GLU A 52 -1.09 -9.37 17.69
C GLU A 52 -2.44 -10.03 17.40
N ARG A 53 -2.54 -10.63 16.23
CA ARG A 53 -3.59 -11.58 15.86
C ARG A 53 -3.01 -12.56 14.86
N SER A 54 -2.92 -13.84 15.24
CA SER A 54 -2.40 -14.93 14.41
C SER A 54 -1.11 -14.57 13.64
N PRO A 55 -0.07 -13.99 14.32
CA PRO A 55 1.09 -13.42 13.65
C PRO A 55 1.93 -14.45 12.90
N GLY A 56 1.84 -15.73 13.29
CA GLY A 56 2.52 -16.86 12.64
C GLY A 56 1.71 -17.53 11.53
N ALA A 57 0.52 -17.05 11.19
CA ALA A 57 -0.25 -17.60 10.09
C ALA A 57 0.42 -17.32 8.74
N PHE A 58 0.48 -18.33 7.88
CA PHE A 58 1.05 -18.18 6.54
C PHE A 58 0.24 -17.19 5.70
N TRP A 59 0.96 -16.38 4.93
CA TRP A 59 0.37 -15.38 4.04
C TRP A 59 1.21 -15.17 2.79
N TYR A 60 0.60 -14.65 1.71
CA TYR A 60 1.33 -14.21 0.54
C TYR A 60 1.87 -12.79 0.75
N PRO A 61 3.20 -12.57 0.65
CA PRO A 61 3.80 -11.26 0.91
C PRO A 61 3.42 -10.20 -0.11
N ALA A 62 3.09 -10.59 -1.35
CA ALA A 62 2.97 -9.65 -2.46
C ALA A 62 4.22 -8.75 -2.55
N SER A 63 4.06 -7.45 -2.88
CA SER A 63 5.20 -6.53 -2.99
C SER A 63 5.94 -6.22 -1.68
N LEU A 64 5.51 -6.76 -0.53
CA LEU A 64 6.35 -6.74 0.68
C LEU A 64 7.64 -7.54 0.48
N THR A 65 7.66 -8.50 -0.43
CA THR A 65 8.85 -9.23 -0.90
C THR A 65 10.01 -8.28 -1.23
N LYS A 66 9.70 -7.10 -1.80
CA LYS A 66 10.72 -6.12 -2.15
C LYS A 66 11.50 -5.57 -0.95
N MET A 67 10.98 -5.73 0.26
CA MET A 67 11.74 -5.40 1.48
C MET A 67 12.98 -6.30 1.61
N MET A 68 12.87 -7.61 1.28
CA MET A 68 14.01 -8.52 1.25
C MET A 68 14.96 -8.19 0.08
N THR A 69 14.42 -7.82 -1.07
CA THR A 69 15.23 -7.34 -2.21
C THR A 69 16.06 -6.12 -1.80
N ILE A 70 15.44 -5.12 -1.16
CA ILE A 70 16.10 -3.91 -0.64
C ILE A 70 17.12 -4.28 0.45
N TYR A 71 16.78 -5.21 1.35
CA TYR A 71 17.70 -5.68 2.38
C TYR A 71 19.01 -6.22 1.77
N ILE A 72 18.90 -7.07 0.74
CA ILE A 72 20.07 -7.63 0.06
C ILE A 72 20.85 -6.53 -0.70
N ILE A 73 20.17 -5.57 -1.34
CA ILE A 73 20.85 -4.42 -1.96
C ILE A 73 21.64 -3.63 -0.91
N PHE A 74 21.10 -3.42 0.28
CA PHE A 74 21.81 -2.76 1.37
C PHE A 74 23.02 -3.57 1.86
N GLU A 75 22.94 -4.91 1.89
CA GLU A 75 24.11 -5.76 2.15
C GLU A 75 25.20 -5.56 1.08
N GLU A 76 24.83 -5.49 -0.20
CA GLU A 76 25.76 -5.24 -1.31
C GLU A 76 26.41 -3.86 -1.22
N LEU A 77 25.65 -2.82 -0.90
CA LEU A 77 26.15 -1.46 -0.70
C LEU A 77 27.10 -1.41 0.51
N LYS A 78 26.71 -1.98 1.64
CA LYS A 78 27.51 -1.98 2.87
C LYS A 78 28.82 -2.75 2.73
N SER A 79 28.82 -3.79 1.90
CA SER A 79 30.04 -4.56 1.60
C SER A 79 30.91 -3.96 0.50
N GLY A 80 30.47 -2.87 -0.15
CA GLY A 80 31.17 -2.23 -1.26
C GLY A 80 31.11 -2.98 -2.59
N ARG A 81 30.32 -4.07 -2.71
CA ARG A 81 30.10 -4.77 -3.98
C ARG A 81 29.24 -3.97 -4.95
N LEU A 82 28.35 -3.12 -4.44
CA LEU A 82 27.63 -2.11 -5.20
C LEU A 82 27.94 -0.72 -4.64
N THR A 83 27.74 0.29 -5.47
CA THR A 83 27.68 1.70 -5.06
C THR A 83 26.33 2.27 -5.49
N LEU A 84 25.92 3.40 -4.94
CA LEU A 84 24.70 4.08 -5.36
C LEU A 84 24.71 4.48 -6.85
N ALA A 85 25.91 4.75 -7.41
CA ALA A 85 26.10 5.09 -8.81
C ALA A 85 26.20 3.88 -9.75
N THR A 86 26.31 2.64 -9.23
CA THR A 86 26.39 1.44 -10.06
C THR A 86 25.19 1.34 -11.00
N PRO A 87 25.39 1.18 -12.32
CA PRO A 87 24.29 1.01 -13.26
C PRO A 87 23.61 -0.35 -13.09
N VAL A 88 22.29 -0.37 -13.16
CA VAL A 88 21.47 -1.59 -13.13
C VAL A 88 20.95 -1.85 -14.53
N PRO A 89 21.45 -2.88 -15.22
CA PRO A 89 20.98 -3.23 -16.56
C PRO A 89 19.59 -3.89 -16.49
N PHE A 90 18.79 -3.69 -17.54
CA PHE A 90 17.49 -4.33 -17.69
C PHE A 90 17.54 -5.39 -18.77
N SER A 91 17.41 -6.64 -18.37
CA SER A 91 17.22 -7.77 -19.29
C SER A 91 15.84 -7.70 -19.97
N GLU A 92 15.64 -8.49 -21.02
CA GLU A 92 14.30 -8.66 -21.59
C GLU A 92 13.30 -9.26 -20.61
N HIS A 93 13.77 -10.19 -19.77
CA HIS A 93 12.95 -10.77 -18.71
C HIS A 93 12.51 -9.71 -17.70
N ALA A 94 13.40 -8.85 -17.20
CA ALA A 94 13.04 -7.76 -16.30
C ALA A 94 12.05 -6.80 -16.97
N ARG A 95 12.27 -6.40 -18.23
CA ARG A 95 11.35 -5.53 -18.99
C ARG A 95 9.96 -6.13 -19.20
N ALA A 96 9.87 -7.46 -19.35
CA ALA A 96 8.61 -8.17 -19.54
C ALA A 96 7.75 -8.23 -18.27
N MET A 97 8.28 -7.85 -17.09
CA MET A 97 7.51 -7.90 -15.85
C MET A 97 6.24 -7.07 -15.94
N PRO A 98 5.11 -7.60 -15.40
CA PRO A 98 3.87 -6.85 -15.37
C PRO A 98 3.95 -5.63 -14.44
N PRO A 99 3.07 -4.64 -14.58
CA PRO A 99 2.98 -3.51 -13.66
C PRO A 99 2.73 -3.93 -12.20
N SER A 100 3.18 -3.12 -11.21
CA SER A 100 3.81 -1.79 -11.35
C SER A 100 5.26 -1.90 -11.82
N LYS A 101 5.72 -1.00 -12.68
CA LYS A 101 7.09 -1.02 -13.22
C LYS A 101 7.56 0.37 -13.65
N LEU A 102 8.87 0.56 -13.85
CA LEU A 102 9.44 1.76 -14.46
C LEU A 102 9.15 1.80 -15.97
N GLY A 103 9.20 0.65 -16.65
CA GLY A 103 8.93 0.55 -18.08
C GLY A 103 10.05 1.12 -18.95
N LEU A 104 11.32 0.90 -18.56
CA LEU A 104 12.48 1.36 -19.33
C LEU A 104 12.57 0.68 -20.68
N GLY A 105 12.97 1.45 -21.69
CA GLY A 105 13.23 0.95 -23.05
C GLY A 105 14.54 0.14 -23.18
N PRO A 106 14.76 -0.48 -24.33
CA PRO A 106 16.02 -1.17 -24.63
C PRO A 106 17.24 -0.26 -24.46
N GLY A 107 18.29 -0.75 -23.83
CA GLY A 107 19.55 -0.02 -23.61
C GLY A 107 19.49 1.08 -22.54
N GLN A 108 18.33 1.32 -21.92
CA GLN A 108 18.23 2.23 -20.78
C GLN A 108 18.66 1.51 -19.50
N ALA A 109 19.35 2.25 -18.64
CA ALA A 109 19.75 1.80 -17.31
C ALA A 109 19.46 2.90 -16.30
N VAL A 110 19.32 2.52 -15.05
CA VAL A 110 19.23 3.45 -13.92
C VAL A 110 20.35 3.14 -12.92
N THR A 111 20.67 4.06 -12.05
CA THR A 111 21.60 3.80 -10.96
C THR A 111 20.94 2.96 -9.85
N VAL A 112 21.75 2.32 -9.01
CA VAL A 112 21.25 1.64 -7.80
C VAL A 112 20.38 2.58 -6.95
N GLU A 113 20.78 3.85 -6.80
CA GLU A 113 20.00 4.85 -6.08
C GLU A 113 18.59 5.04 -6.67
N GLN A 114 18.52 5.32 -7.98
CA GLN A 114 17.22 5.46 -8.69
C GLN A 114 16.40 4.17 -8.63
N GLY A 115 17.10 3.04 -8.66
CA GLY A 115 16.48 1.72 -8.49
C GLY A 115 15.84 1.56 -7.10
N LEU A 116 16.55 1.88 -6.02
CA LEU A 116 16.03 1.86 -4.64
C LEU A 116 14.80 2.77 -4.50
N GLN A 117 14.90 4.01 -4.98
CA GLN A 117 13.78 4.95 -4.99
C GLN A 117 12.56 4.38 -5.73
N SER A 118 12.77 3.70 -6.86
CA SER A 118 11.68 3.10 -7.64
C SER A 118 11.03 1.89 -6.96
N LEU A 119 11.82 1.07 -6.23
CA LEU A 119 11.30 -0.04 -5.43
C LEU A 119 10.35 0.44 -4.33
N VAL A 120 10.61 1.60 -3.75
CA VAL A 120 9.77 2.19 -2.70
C VAL A 120 8.62 2.99 -3.29
N ALA A 121 8.90 4.04 -4.07
CA ALA A 121 7.89 4.97 -4.56
C ALA A 121 6.93 4.35 -5.60
N ARG A 122 7.41 3.44 -6.45
CA ARG A 122 6.62 2.84 -7.54
C ARG A 122 6.33 1.36 -7.31
N SER A 123 7.03 0.72 -6.36
CA SER A 123 6.97 -0.75 -6.20
C SER A 123 7.34 -1.51 -7.48
N ALA A 124 8.32 -1.03 -8.24
CA ALA A 124 8.64 -1.46 -9.59
C ALA A 124 9.07 -2.95 -9.64
N ASN A 125 8.30 -3.78 -10.36
CA ASN A 125 8.54 -5.22 -10.50
C ASN A 125 9.74 -5.50 -11.39
N ASP A 126 9.86 -4.78 -12.51
CA ASP A 126 10.97 -4.85 -13.44
C ASP A 126 12.31 -4.52 -12.76
N MET A 127 12.29 -3.49 -11.91
CA MET A 127 13.47 -3.09 -11.16
C MET A 127 13.90 -4.13 -10.14
N ALA A 128 12.95 -4.72 -9.39
CA ALA A 128 13.25 -5.79 -8.45
C ALA A 128 13.87 -7.01 -9.15
N THR A 129 13.35 -7.35 -10.32
CA THR A 129 13.88 -8.45 -11.16
C THR A 129 15.28 -8.12 -11.66
N ALA A 130 15.50 -6.90 -12.18
CA ALA A 130 16.81 -6.45 -12.64
C ALA A 130 17.88 -6.48 -11.54
N PHE A 131 17.54 -6.06 -10.32
CA PHE A 131 18.44 -6.20 -9.18
C PHE A 131 18.75 -7.66 -8.84
N GLY A 132 17.74 -8.54 -8.88
CA GLY A 132 17.97 -9.97 -8.66
C GLY A 132 18.95 -10.57 -9.65
N GLU A 133 18.82 -10.21 -10.92
CA GLU A 133 19.71 -10.65 -11.99
C GLU A 133 21.11 -10.05 -11.86
N LEU A 134 21.23 -8.76 -11.54
CA LEU A 134 22.51 -8.10 -11.31
C LEU A 134 23.30 -8.73 -10.16
N ILE A 135 22.60 -9.04 -9.05
CA ILE A 135 23.24 -9.47 -7.80
C ILE A 135 23.57 -10.97 -7.81
N SER A 136 22.71 -11.80 -8.41
CA SER A 136 22.81 -13.26 -8.33
C SER A 136 22.87 -13.95 -9.69
N GLY A 137 22.94 -13.21 -10.80
CA GLY A 137 23.01 -13.72 -12.17
C GLY A 137 21.69 -14.25 -12.73
N SER A 138 20.71 -14.57 -11.88
CA SER A 138 19.38 -15.02 -12.32
C SER A 138 18.32 -14.83 -11.24
N SER A 139 17.04 -14.73 -11.65
CA SER A 139 15.91 -14.64 -10.72
C SER A 139 15.79 -15.85 -9.78
N PRO A 140 15.97 -17.10 -10.22
CA PRO A 140 15.96 -18.25 -9.31
C PRO A 140 17.09 -18.24 -8.27
N ALA A 141 18.32 -17.90 -8.68
CA ALA A 141 19.46 -17.81 -7.75
C ALA A 141 19.24 -16.69 -6.72
N PHE A 142 18.64 -15.56 -7.12
CA PHE A 142 18.31 -14.50 -6.22
C PHE A 142 17.20 -14.90 -5.23
N ALA A 143 16.16 -15.59 -5.68
CA ALA A 143 15.09 -16.11 -4.81
C ALA A 143 15.62 -17.11 -3.77
N GLN A 144 16.59 -17.96 -4.16
CA GLN A 144 17.30 -18.82 -3.22
C GLN A 144 18.05 -17.98 -2.17
N ARG A 145 18.85 -17.01 -2.60
CA ARG A 145 19.56 -16.10 -1.68
C ARG A 145 18.63 -15.35 -0.74
N MET A 146 17.47 -14.90 -1.22
CA MET A 146 16.43 -14.26 -0.39
C MET A 146 15.95 -15.21 0.71
N THR A 147 15.70 -16.47 0.37
CA THR A 147 15.24 -17.50 1.32
C THR A 147 16.32 -17.85 2.34
N GLU A 148 17.57 -17.99 1.91
CA GLU A 148 18.73 -18.19 2.81
C GLU A 148 18.91 -17.01 3.76
N THR A 149 18.75 -15.78 3.26
CA THR A 149 18.79 -14.56 4.07
C THR A 149 17.64 -14.53 5.08
N ALA A 150 16.42 -14.92 4.68
CA ALA A 150 15.29 -15.03 5.58
C ALA A 150 15.57 -16.02 6.72
N THR A 151 16.13 -17.20 6.40
CA THR A 151 16.53 -18.20 7.41
C THR A 151 17.57 -17.63 8.37
N ARG A 152 18.60 -16.96 7.86
CA ARG A 152 19.65 -16.31 8.68
C ARG A 152 19.08 -15.25 9.62
N LEU A 153 18.03 -14.54 9.24
CA LEU A 153 17.34 -13.54 10.04
C LEU A 153 16.38 -14.15 11.08
N GLY A 154 16.10 -15.46 11.01
CA GLY A 154 15.12 -16.13 11.88
C GLY A 154 13.68 -16.03 11.38
N MET A 155 13.48 -15.75 10.09
CA MET A 155 12.18 -15.79 9.39
C MET A 155 11.84 -17.23 8.99
N SER A 156 11.55 -18.07 9.98
CA SER A 156 11.52 -19.53 9.85
C SER A 156 10.34 -20.08 9.02
N ALA A 157 9.38 -19.24 8.63
CA ALA A 157 8.22 -19.62 7.81
C ALA A 157 8.15 -18.82 6.50
N THR A 158 9.27 -18.23 6.10
CA THR A 158 9.32 -17.41 4.88
C THR A 158 10.11 -18.11 3.80
N GLN A 159 9.51 -18.20 2.61
CA GLN A 159 10.12 -18.68 1.40
C GLN A 159 9.86 -17.68 0.26
N PHE A 160 10.90 -17.34 -0.48
CA PHE A 160 10.82 -16.51 -1.66
C PHE A 160 10.99 -17.31 -2.95
N ARG A 161 10.25 -16.94 -4.00
CA ARG A 161 10.31 -17.52 -5.33
C ARG A 161 10.69 -16.51 -6.42
N ASN A 162 10.55 -15.23 -6.11
CA ASN A 162 10.95 -14.13 -7.01
C ASN A 162 11.29 -12.89 -6.19
N ALA A 163 11.93 -11.91 -6.84
CA ALA A 163 12.38 -10.66 -6.22
C ALA A 163 11.27 -9.62 -6.03
N ASN A 164 10.15 -9.75 -6.73
CA ASN A 164 9.17 -8.68 -6.92
C ASN A 164 7.84 -8.88 -6.16
N GLY A 165 7.52 -10.11 -5.75
CA GLY A 165 6.29 -10.43 -5.02
C GLY A 165 5.10 -10.77 -5.92
N LEU A 166 5.32 -11.03 -7.19
CA LEU A 166 4.29 -11.57 -8.06
C LEU A 166 3.85 -12.96 -7.59
N THR A 167 2.63 -13.33 -7.97
CA THR A 167 1.98 -14.55 -7.50
C THR A 167 2.81 -15.81 -7.82
N ASP A 168 3.15 -16.54 -6.77
CA ASP A 168 3.72 -17.88 -6.80
C ASP A 168 3.23 -18.62 -5.55
N GLN A 169 2.75 -19.87 -5.72
CA GLN A 169 2.18 -20.64 -4.61
C GLN A 169 3.21 -20.96 -3.51
N GLY A 170 4.49 -21.05 -3.86
CA GLY A 170 5.57 -21.29 -2.91
C GLY A 170 6.12 -20.01 -2.25
N GLN A 171 5.65 -18.82 -2.63
CA GLN A 171 6.11 -17.55 -2.06
C GLN A 171 5.25 -17.18 -0.87
N ILE A 172 5.71 -17.53 0.32
CA ILE A 172 4.97 -17.39 1.58
C ILE A 172 5.78 -16.67 2.64
N THR A 173 5.07 -16.05 3.58
CA THR A 173 5.63 -15.39 4.76
C THR A 173 4.63 -15.40 5.92
N THR A 174 4.95 -14.74 7.03
CA THR A 174 4.05 -14.47 8.16
C THR A 174 4.20 -13.03 8.64
N ALA A 175 3.24 -12.51 9.38
CA ALA A 175 3.35 -11.17 9.96
C ALA A 175 4.55 -11.09 10.94
N ARG A 176 4.78 -12.16 11.70
CA ARG A 176 5.96 -12.32 12.56
C ARG A 176 7.26 -12.16 11.77
N ASP A 177 7.41 -12.88 10.69
CA ASP A 177 8.65 -12.88 9.90
C ASP A 177 8.90 -11.53 9.21
N MET A 178 7.84 -10.89 8.69
CA MET A 178 7.95 -9.56 8.11
C MET A 178 8.32 -8.49 9.15
N ALA A 179 7.87 -8.62 10.40
CA ALA A 179 8.31 -7.74 11.48
C ALA A 179 9.79 -7.93 11.80
N ILE A 180 10.30 -9.17 11.79
CA ILE A 180 11.72 -9.46 11.95
C ILE A 180 12.56 -8.80 10.84
N LEU A 181 12.13 -8.91 9.58
CA LEU A 181 12.79 -8.25 8.46
C LEU A 181 12.80 -6.73 8.61
N ALA A 182 11.68 -6.14 9.01
CA ALA A 182 11.57 -4.70 9.21
C ALA A 182 12.50 -4.22 10.35
N MET A 183 12.56 -4.95 11.46
CA MET A 183 13.52 -4.65 12.55
C MET A 183 14.97 -4.78 12.09
N ALA A 184 15.28 -5.79 11.27
CA ALA A 184 16.63 -5.96 10.73
C ALA A 184 17.02 -4.78 9.81
N LEU A 185 16.12 -4.31 8.95
CA LEU A 185 16.33 -3.13 8.09
C LEU A 185 16.64 -1.88 8.92
N VAL A 186 15.85 -1.61 9.97
CA VAL A 186 16.06 -0.47 10.87
C VAL A 186 17.41 -0.57 11.60
N LYS A 187 17.74 -1.75 12.11
CA LYS A 187 18.90 -1.93 12.99
C LYS A 187 20.22 -2.04 12.24
N GLN A 188 20.21 -2.71 11.09
CA GLN A 188 21.47 -3.07 10.39
C GLN A 188 21.85 -2.05 9.32
N PHE A 189 20.88 -1.25 8.83
CA PHE A 189 21.06 -0.30 7.74
C PHE A 189 20.47 1.08 8.05
N PRO A 190 20.74 1.68 9.22
CA PRO A 190 20.20 3.00 9.58
C PRO A 190 20.62 4.07 8.56
N GLU A 191 21.81 3.94 7.95
CA GLU A 191 22.34 4.84 6.92
C GLU A 191 21.55 4.84 5.61
N TYR A 192 20.87 3.72 5.29
CA TYR A 192 20.06 3.56 4.08
C TYR A 192 18.55 3.57 4.36
N TYR A 193 18.15 3.55 5.64
CA TYR A 193 16.74 3.43 6.00
C TYR A 193 15.86 4.55 5.44
N GLY A 194 16.42 5.75 5.25
CA GLY A 194 15.73 6.90 4.69
C GLY A 194 15.09 6.66 3.30
N TYR A 195 15.58 5.70 2.53
CA TYR A 195 14.96 5.34 1.25
C TYR A 195 13.50 4.91 1.39
N PHE A 196 13.11 4.30 2.52
CA PHE A 196 11.71 3.90 2.76
C PHE A 196 10.73 5.06 2.91
N HIS A 197 11.23 6.29 3.08
CA HIS A 197 10.43 7.51 3.10
C HIS A 197 10.26 8.15 1.71
N THR A 198 10.76 7.53 0.64
CA THR A 198 10.67 8.07 -0.72
C THR A 198 9.21 8.05 -1.21
N GLN A 199 8.59 9.22 -1.28
CA GLN A 199 7.24 9.39 -1.83
C GLN A 199 7.28 9.51 -3.36
N GLU A 200 8.29 10.21 -3.87
CA GLU A 200 8.47 10.47 -5.30
C GLU A 200 9.92 10.83 -5.61
N PHE A 201 10.31 10.67 -6.86
CA PHE A 201 11.60 11.14 -7.37
C PHE A 201 11.52 11.44 -8.87
N MET A 202 12.54 12.12 -9.40
CA MET A 202 12.64 12.42 -10.82
C MET A 202 13.55 11.41 -11.53
N LEU A 203 13.01 10.74 -12.55
CA LEU A 203 13.80 9.94 -13.48
C LEU A 203 13.89 10.68 -14.82
N GLY A 204 15.00 11.38 -15.03
CA GLY A 204 15.11 12.36 -16.08
C GLY A 204 14.05 13.46 -15.93
N LYS A 205 13.13 13.57 -16.90
CA LYS A 205 12.01 14.52 -16.87
C LYS A 205 10.71 13.92 -16.31
N THR A 206 10.70 12.62 -15.97
CA THR A 206 9.50 11.90 -15.51
C THR A 206 9.45 11.86 -14.00
N ARG A 207 8.35 12.30 -13.41
CA ARG A 207 8.06 12.15 -11.99
C ARG A 207 7.55 10.73 -11.72
N ILE A 208 8.23 10.01 -10.82
CA ILE A 208 7.89 8.66 -10.39
C ILE A 208 7.32 8.72 -8.98
N GLY A 209 6.13 8.22 -8.80
CA GLY A 209 5.34 8.20 -7.56
C GLY A 209 3.89 7.78 -7.88
N PRO A 210 2.94 8.05 -6.98
CA PRO A 210 3.12 8.38 -5.57
C PRO A 210 3.61 7.18 -4.76
N GLY A 211 4.27 7.46 -3.63
CA GLY A 211 4.69 6.44 -2.67
C GLY A 211 3.56 5.84 -1.85
N ILE A 212 3.80 5.65 -0.57
CA ILE A 212 2.89 4.98 0.35
C ILE A 212 2.01 6.02 1.03
N LYS A 213 0.69 5.98 0.81
CA LYS A 213 -0.28 6.94 1.40
C LYS A 213 -0.22 6.98 2.94
N PHE A 214 0.16 5.88 3.58
CA PHE A 214 0.35 5.82 5.03
C PHE A 214 1.34 6.89 5.55
N LEU A 215 2.37 7.24 4.77
CA LEU A 215 3.34 8.28 5.14
C LEU A 215 2.67 9.66 5.34
N ASP A 216 1.72 10.01 4.47
CA ASP A 216 0.96 11.26 4.60
C ASP A 216 -0.09 11.16 5.71
N LEU A 217 -0.76 10.01 5.80
CA LEU A 217 -1.87 9.80 6.73
C LEU A 217 -1.42 9.82 8.19
N TYR A 218 -0.20 9.34 8.48
CA TYR A 218 0.35 9.28 9.84
C TYR A 218 1.54 10.23 10.05
N ALA A 219 1.63 11.29 9.22
CA ALA A 219 2.62 12.35 9.40
C ALA A 219 2.41 13.08 10.75
N PRO A 220 3.47 13.52 11.44
CA PRO A 220 4.88 13.43 11.06
C PRO A 220 5.58 12.15 11.56
N TYR A 221 4.86 11.17 12.06
CA TYR A 221 5.42 10.00 12.74
C TYR A 221 5.84 8.87 11.81
N ALA A 222 5.11 8.68 10.69
CA ALA A 222 5.40 7.61 9.73
C ALA A 222 6.72 7.84 8.98
N ASP A 223 7.53 6.79 8.86
CA ASP A 223 8.81 6.84 8.16
C ASP A 223 9.11 5.61 7.28
N GLY A 224 8.12 4.80 7.01
CA GLY A 224 8.22 3.63 6.13
C GLY A 224 7.08 2.64 6.35
N LEU A 225 7.13 1.44 5.77
CA LEU A 225 8.17 0.81 4.96
C LEU A 225 7.64 0.46 3.56
N LYS A 226 6.62 -0.44 3.50
CA LYS A 226 6.17 -1.01 2.22
C LYS A 226 4.73 -1.48 2.26
N THR A 227 4.05 -1.34 1.12
CA THR A 227 2.74 -1.93 0.87
C THR A 227 2.84 -3.06 -0.15
N GLY A 228 1.87 -3.97 -0.14
CA GLY A 228 1.77 -5.05 -1.09
C GLY A 228 0.33 -5.40 -1.42
N PHE A 229 0.10 -5.84 -2.64
CA PHE A 229 -1.18 -6.36 -3.09
C PHE A 229 -0.96 -7.39 -4.19
N ILE A 230 -1.55 -8.53 -4.01
CA ILE A 230 -1.97 -9.45 -5.07
C ILE A 230 -3.37 -9.93 -4.71
N CYS A 231 -4.13 -10.40 -5.68
CA CYS A 231 -5.48 -10.88 -5.42
C CYS A 231 -5.54 -11.91 -4.27
N ALA A 232 -4.65 -12.88 -4.27
CA ALA A 232 -4.63 -13.94 -3.27
C ALA A 232 -4.31 -13.45 -1.84
N SER A 233 -3.64 -12.29 -1.69
CA SER A 233 -3.28 -11.76 -0.37
C SER A 233 -4.17 -10.62 0.12
N GLY A 234 -4.91 -9.96 -0.77
CA GLY A 234 -5.49 -8.66 -0.44
C GLY A 234 -4.42 -7.58 -0.23
N PHE A 235 -4.81 -6.47 0.37
CA PHE A 235 -3.91 -5.34 0.65
C PHE A 235 -3.14 -5.58 1.94
N ASN A 236 -1.83 -5.49 1.86
CA ASN A 236 -0.87 -5.74 2.93
C ASN A 236 -0.04 -4.48 3.20
N ILE A 237 0.49 -4.36 4.41
CA ILE A 237 1.42 -3.29 4.79
C ILE A 237 2.41 -3.78 5.85
N VAL A 238 3.63 -3.30 5.75
CA VAL A 238 4.56 -3.14 6.86
C VAL A 238 4.75 -1.64 7.04
N ALA A 239 4.32 -1.13 8.17
CA ALA A 239 4.39 0.28 8.55
C ALA A 239 5.42 0.47 9.66
N SER A 240 6.12 1.60 9.62
CA SER A 240 7.00 2.04 10.70
C SER A 240 6.68 3.47 11.06
N ALA A 241 6.69 3.75 12.35
CA ALA A 241 6.50 5.09 12.87
C ALA A 241 7.43 5.35 14.06
N MET A 242 7.89 6.60 14.18
CA MET A 242 8.73 7.09 15.28
C MET A 242 7.98 8.19 16.03
N ARG A 243 7.71 7.96 17.30
CA ARG A 243 7.05 8.94 18.16
C ARG A 243 7.76 9.03 19.49
N ASP A 244 8.16 10.23 19.90
CA ASP A 244 8.84 10.49 21.16
C ASP A 244 10.08 9.58 21.41
N GLY A 245 10.87 9.33 20.38
CA GLY A 245 12.07 8.47 20.43
C GLY A 245 11.78 6.96 20.42
N ARG A 246 10.51 6.57 20.40
CA ARG A 246 10.08 5.16 20.35
C ARG A 246 9.64 4.80 18.93
N ARG A 247 10.25 3.74 18.36
CA ARG A 247 9.85 3.22 17.05
C ARG A 247 8.96 2.00 17.20
N LEU A 248 7.81 2.02 16.55
CA LEU A 248 6.94 0.86 16.41
C LEU A 248 6.91 0.40 14.95
N ILE A 249 6.83 -0.91 14.77
CA ILE A 249 6.63 -1.55 13.48
C ILE A 249 5.31 -2.31 13.54
N ALA A 250 4.42 -2.03 12.59
CA ALA A 250 3.15 -2.72 12.43
C ALA A 250 3.14 -3.48 11.11
N VAL A 251 2.83 -4.77 11.15
CA VAL A 251 2.58 -5.61 9.98
C VAL A 251 1.11 -6.00 9.99
N ALA A 252 0.42 -5.79 8.86
CA ALA A 252 -0.99 -6.17 8.75
C ALA A 252 -1.31 -6.64 7.33
N PHE A 253 -2.05 -7.76 7.24
CA PHE A 253 -2.36 -8.45 6.00
C PHE A 253 -3.85 -8.54 5.73
N GLY A 254 -4.20 -8.76 4.46
CA GLY A 254 -5.48 -9.31 4.08
C GLY A 254 -6.65 -8.35 4.02
N PHE A 255 -6.42 -7.08 3.82
CA PHE A 255 -7.51 -6.12 3.69
C PHE A 255 -8.13 -6.15 2.29
N ARG A 256 -9.43 -5.93 2.22
CA ARG A 256 -10.15 -5.84 0.95
C ARG A 256 -9.92 -4.51 0.23
N ARG A 257 -9.52 -3.45 0.95
CA ARG A 257 -9.30 -2.10 0.41
C ARG A 257 -8.05 -1.48 1.04
N ALA A 258 -7.34 -0.67 0.26
CA ALA A 258 -6.12 0.00 0.71
C ALA A 258 -6.37 1.05 1.80
N ASP A 259 -7.46 1.81 1.70
CA ASP A 259 -7.84 2.81 2.69
C ASP A 259 -8.17 2.17 4.05
N LEU A 260 -8.95 1.07 4.07
CA LEU A 260 -9.25 0.33 5.30
C LEU A 260 -7.99 -0.24 5.97
N ARG A 261 -7.01 -0.68 5.17
CA ARG A 261 -5.69 -1.11 5.66
C ARG A 261 -4.95 0.04 6.35
N ASP A 262 -4.89 1.20 5.69
CA ASP A 262 -4.15 2.36 6.19
C ASP A 262 -4.78 2.90 7.47
N GLU A 263 -6.11 3.08 7.50
CA GLU A 263 -6.85 3.50 8.70
C GLU A 263 -6.72 2.51 9.86
N PHE A 264 -6.75 1.21 9.56
CA PHE A 264 -6.57 0.18 10.59
C PHE A 264 -5.19 0.27 11.22
N VAL A 265 -4.14 0.43 10.43
CA VAL A 265 -2.76 0.49 10.93
C VAL A 265 -2.50 1.76 11.72
N VAL A 266 -3.08 2.90 11.35
CA VAL A 266 -3.03 4.13 12.15
C VAL A 266 -3.60 3.88 13.56
N ARG A 267 -4.82 3.33 13.64
CA ARG A 267 -5.45 3.00 14.95
C ARG A 267 -4.63 1.99 15.74
N LEU A 268 -4.11 0.97 15.06
CA LEU A 268 -3.31 -0.08 15.69
C LEU A 268 -2.01 0.49 16.30
N LEU A 269 -1.37 1.44 15.62
CA LEU A 269 -0.19 2.13 16.12
C LEU A 269 -0.53 3.05 17.30
N ASP A 270 -1.62 3.83 17.21
CA ASP A 270 -2.06 4.70 18.33
C ASP A 270 -2.38 3.90 19.58
N GLU A 271 -3.07 2.76 19.43
CA GLU A 271 -3.32 1.82 20.54
C GLU A 271 -2.01 1.29 21.13
N ALA A 272 -1.07 0.89 20.27
CA ALA A 272 0.22 0.35 20.72
C ALA A 272 1.11 1.41 21.38
N TYR A 273 1.07 2.66 20.94
CA TYR A 273 1.79 3.77 21.60
C TYR A 273 1.25 4.08 22.98
N ALA A 274 -0.03 3.84 23.23
CA ALA A 274 -0.63 4.00 24.57
C ALA A 274 -0.17 2.91 25.55
N LEU A 275 0.36 1.79 25.07
CA LEU A 275 0.86 0.71 25.91
C LEU A 275 2.25 1.02 26.45
N LYS A 276 2.46 0.80 27.73
CA LYS A 276 3.78 0.90 28.36
C LYS A 276 4.65 -0.27 27.87
N THR A 277 5.95 -0.01 27.66
CA THR A 277 6.97 -1.04 27.44
C THR A 277 7.41 -1.66 28.76
N GLY A 278 8.03 -2.86 28.70
CA GLY A 278 8.60 -3.52 29.89
C GLY A 278 7.63 -4.44 30.62
N GLY A 279 6.55 -4.90 29.97
CA GLY A 279 5.68 -5.94 30.47
C GLY A 279 6.25 -7.35 30.26
N ASN A 280 5.53 -8.38 30.74
CA ASN A 280 5.86 -9.78 30.49
C ASN A 280 5.33 -10.26 29.12
N ARG A 281 5.42 -9.38 28.07
CA ARG A 281 4.98 -9.74 26.71
C ARG A 281 6.09 -10.48 25.97
N PRO A 282 5.72 -11.44 25.09
CA PRO A 282 6.72 -12.18 24.33
C PRO A 282 7.47 -11.26 23.37
N LYS A 283 8.71 -11.62 23.10
CA LYS A 283 9.47 -11.01 22.00
C LYS A 283 9.03 -11.64 20.67
N ILE A 284 9.10 -10.87 19.58
CA ILE A 284 8.66 -11.32 18.26
C ILE A 284 9.29 -12.66 17.84
N TRP A 285 10.55 -12.91 18.19
CA TRP A 285 11.25 -14.17 17.87
C TRP A 285 10.82 -15.36 18.74
N GLN A 286 10.06 -15.14 19.82
CA GLN A 286 9.48 -16.19 20.66
C GLN A 286 8.12 -16.66 20.16
N LEU A 287 7.47 -15.88 19.29
CA LEU A 287 6.19 -16.28 18.69
C LEU A 287 6.40 -17.46 17.74
N ARG A 288 5.41 -18.32 17.69
CA ARG A 288 5.43 -19.50 16.81
C ARG A 288 4.97 -19.11 15.40
N ASN A 289 5.53 -19.81 14.40
CA ASN A 289 5.08 -19.80 13.02
C ASN A 289 4.30 -21.08 12.69
N GLY A 290 3.53 -21.06 11.58
CA GLY A 290 2.98 -22.26 10.98
C GLY A 290 1.55 -22.60 11.40
N GLU A 291 0.80 -21.65 11.94
CA GLU A 291 -0.63 -21.84 12.21
C GLU A 291 -1.45 -21.43 11.00
N GLY A 292 -2.07 -22.39 10.32
CA GLY A 292 -2.88 -22.20 9.13
C GLY A 292 -2.09 -22.17 7.82
N GLY A 293 -2.75 -22.38 6.71
CA GLY A 293 -2.14 -22.28 5.37
C GLY A 293 -2.53 -20.97 4.67
N PRO A 294 -1.71 -20.49 3.69
CA PRO A 294 -2.15 -19.43 2.82
C PRO A 294 -3.34 -19.95 2.02
N GLY A 295 -4.52 -19.45 2.25
CA GLY A 295 -5.68 -19.83 1.48
C GLY A 295 -6.99 -20.03 2.23
N THR A 296 -7.00 -19.96 3.56
CA THR A 296 -8.26 -20.06 4.31
C THR A 296 -9.08 -18.77 4.31
N VAL A 297 -8.52 -17.62 3.92
CA VAL A 297 -9.21 -16.32 3.97
C VAL A 297 -9.57 -15.77 2.59
N PHE A 298 -8.80 -16.11 1.55
CA PHE A 298 -9.11 -15.75 0.17
C PHE A 298 -9.01 -17.02 -0.67
N ALA A 299 -10.15 -17.71 -0.85
CA ALA A 299 -10.25 -18.77 -1.84
C ALA A 299 -9.79 -18.20 -3.20
N GLN A 300 -9.08 -19.00 -4.00
CA GLN A 300 -8.56 -18.63 -5.33
C GLN A 300 -9.64 -18.01 -6.25
N ASN A 301 -10.91 -18.20 -5.93
CA ASN A 301 -12.07 -17.64 -6.62
C ASN A 301 -12.35 -16.16 -6.31
N ASP A 302 -11.76 -15.58 -5.26
CA ASP A 302 -12.02 -14.17 -4.88
C ASP A 302 -11.16 -13.17 -5.65
N CYS A 303 -10.20 -13.61 -6.43
CA CYS A 303 -9.48 -12.74 -7.37
C CYS A 303 -10.28 -12.42 -8.63
N GLY A 304 -11.28 -13.23 -8.94
CA GLY A 304 -12.35 -12.90 -9.89
C GLY A 304 -13.46 -12.06 -9.26
N GLY A 305 -13.34 -11.68 -7.99
CA GLY A 305 -14.42 -11.07 -7.27
C GLY A 305 -14.04 -10.31 -6.02
N ILE A 306 -13.31 -9.18 -6.07
CA ILE A 306 -13.88 -8.09 -5.31
C ILE A 306 -15.19 -7.80 -6.04
N ARG A 307 -16.24 -8.52 -5.74
CA ARG A 307 -17.57 -8.10 -6.08
C ARG A 307 -17.73 -6.79 -5.33
N TYR A 308 -17.67 -5.65 -6.05
CA TYR A 308 -18.38 -4.52 -5.56
C TYR A 308 -19.78 -5.07 -5.37
N ASP A 309 -20.31 -4.94 -4.19
CA ASP A 309 -21.68 -5.27 -3.93
C ASP A 309 -22.51 -4.24 -4.71
N MET A 310 -22.61 -4.49 -6.02
CA MET A 310 -23.36 -3.71 -6.98
C MET A 310 -24.65 -4.50 -7.23
N PRO A 311 -25.69 -4.29 -6.41
CA PRO A 311 -26.98 -4.86 -6.72
C PRO A 311 -27.49 -4.24 -8.02
N GLY A 312 -28.17 -5.04 -8.84
CA GLY A 312 -28.72 -4.58 -10.11
C GLY A 312 -27.71 -4.43 -11.24
N ASP A 313 -28.20 -4.05 -12.41
CA ASP A 313 -27.36 -3.79 -13.56
C ASP A 313 -26.56 -2.48 -13.41
N ALA A 314 -25.46 -2.39 -14.13
CA ALA A 314 -24.63 -1.21 -14.13
C ALA A 314 -24.38 -0.69 -15.55
N VAL A 315 -24.17 0.60 -15.67
CA VAL A 315 -23.85 1.26 -16.93
C VAL A 315 -22.46 1.85 -16.85
N TRP A 316 -21.58 1.42 -17.73
CA TRP A 316 -20.26 1.98 -17.92
C TRP A 316 -20.33 3.10 -18.97
N LEU A 317 -20.07 4.34 -18.54
CA LEU A 317 -20.18 5.55 -19.35
C LEU A 317 -18.88 5.95 -20.05
N GLY A 318 -17.78 5.24 -19.77
CA GLY A 318 -16.49 5.51 -20.38
C GLY A 318 -15.34 5.56 -19.39
N THR A 319 -14.15 5.80 -19.96
CA THR A 319 -12.88 5.86 -19.22
C THR A 319 -12.18 7.18 -19.51
N TYR A 320 -11.84 7.91 -18.47
CA TYR A 320 -11.37 9.30 -18.52
C TYR A 320 -9.96 9.44 -17.94
N GLY A 321 -9.22 10.46 -18.33
CA GLY A 321 -7.85 10.69 -17.89
C GLY A 321 -7.71 11.06 -16.41
N ASP A 322 -8.77 11.64 -15.83
CA ASP A 322 -8.78 12.12 -14.46
C ASP A 322 -10.14 11.89 -13.77
N TRP A 323 -10.14 11.97 -12.45
CA TRP A 323 -11.33 11.76 -11.63
C TRP A 323 -12.41 12.82 -11.87
N LYS A 324 -12.03 14.07 -12.09
CA LYS A 324 -12.99 15.18 -12.26
C LYS A 324 -13.83 15.00 -13.53
N THR A 325 -13.18 14.59 -14.62
CA THR A 325 -13.86 14.30 -15.90
C THR A 325 -14.75 13.07 -15.78
N ALA A 326 -14.29 12.00 -15.09
CA ALA A 326 -15.10 10.83 -14.83
C ALA A 326 -16.32 11.15 -13.95
N ARG A 327 -16.15 12.01 -12.96
CA ARG A 327 -17.25 12.49 -12.10
C ARG A 327 -18.28 13.27 -12.90
N HIS A 328 -17.85 14.16 -13.78
CA HIS A 328 -18.75 14.91 -14.66
C HIS A 328 -19.57 13.99 -15.57
N ALA A 329 -18.95 12.95 -16.13
CA ALA A 329 -19.66 11.95 -16.93
C ALA A 329 -20.70 11.18 -16.10
N TYR A 330 -20.37 10.81 -14.86
CA TYR A 330 -21.34 10.20 -13.93
C TYR A 330 -22.52 11.15 -13.64
N ASP A 331 -22.27 12.41 -13.29
CA ASP A 331 -23.30 13.40 -12.97
C ASP A 331 -24.22 13.64 -14.17
N THR A 332 -23.64 13.66 -15.39
CA THR A 332 -24.40 13.74 -16.65
C THR A 332 -25.29 12.54 -16.86
N GLY A 333 -24.77 11.33 -16.62
CA GLY A 333 -25.56 10.09 -16.72
C GLY A 333 -26.73 10.05 -15.73
N GLN A 334 -26.54 10.54 -14.51
CA GLN A 334 -27.63 10.65 -13.53
C GLN A 334 -28.71 11.66 -13.99
N ALA A 335 -28.31 12.80 -14.53
CA ALA A 335 -29.23 13.78 -15.08
C ALA A 335 -30.02 13.21 -16.29
N ASP A 336 -29.36 12.43 -17.15
CA ASP A 336 -29.98 11.74 -18.28
C ASP A 336 -31.00 10.66 -17.80
N LEU A 337 -30.70 9.92 -16.74
CA LEU A 337 -31.67 9.00 -16.13
C LEU A 337 -32.94 9.72 -15.68
N VAL A 338 -32.80 10.88 -15.01
CA VAL A 338 -33.94 11.72 -14.61
C VAL A 338 -34.73 12.18 -15.84
N ARG A 339 -34.05 12.68 -16.88
CA ARG A 339 -34.64 13.13 -18.15
C ARG A 339 -35.42 11.98 -18.84
N LEU A 340 -34.93 10.76 -18.73
CA LEU A 340 -35.55 9.57 -19.28
C LEU A 340 -36.70 9.02 -18.40
N GLY A 341 -37.01 9.68 -17.28
CA GLY A 341 -38.12 9.29 -16.40
C GLY A 341 -37.81 8.08 -15.52
N VAL A 342 -36.55 7.83 -15.20
CA VAL A 342 -36.13 6.77 -14.27
C VAL A 342 -36.33 7.27 -12.85
N ALA A 343 -37.21 6.59 -12.09
CA ALA A 343 -37.58 7.01 -10.74
C ALA A 343 -36.48 6.74 -9.69
N ARG A 344 -35.68 5.69 -9.88
CA ARG A 344 -34.57 5.32 -8.99
C ARG A 344 -33.25 5.57 -9.68
N LEU A 345 -32.48 6.48 -9.10
CA LEU A 345 -31.10 6.77 -9.56
C LEU A 345 -30.14 5.69 -9.07
N GLY A 346 -29.14 5.40 -9.90
CA GLY A 346 -28.11 4.43 -9.56
C GLY A 346 -27.06 4.97 -8.59
N LYS A 347 -26.23 4.06 -8.07
CA LYS A 347 -25.10 4.37 -7.20
C LYS A 347 -23.84 4.72 -8.00
N GLU A 348 -23.05 5.64 -7.46
CA GLU A 348 -21.79 6.08 -8.02
C GLU A 348 -20.67 5.07 -7.81
N TYR A 349 -19.97 4.77 -8.91
CA TYR A 349 -18.65 4.15 -8.87
C TYR A 349 -17.74 4.82 -9.88
N ILE A 350 -16.71 5.53 -9.35
CA ILE A 350 -15.61 6.04 -10.18
C ILE A 350 -14.39 5.17 -9.83
N LEU A 351 -14.04 4.29 -10.75
CA LEU A 351 -13.04 3.26 -10.53
C LEU A 351 -11.78 3.52 -11.33
N PRO A 352 -10.59 3.42 -10.71
CA PRO A 352 -9.35 3.46 -11.45
C PRO A 352 -9.25 2.24 -12.37
N VAL A 353 -8.97 2.46 -13.64
CA VAL A 353 -8.70 1.41 -14.64
C VAL A 353 -7.34 1.66 -15.27
N ILE A 354 -6.59 0.60 -15.52
CA ILE A 354 -5.32 0.69 -16.23
C ILE A 354 -5.57 0.32 -17.68
N SER A 355 -5.37 1.30 -18.56
CA SER A 355 -5.45 1.10 -20.01
C SER A 355 -4.16 1.59 -20.64
N ASN A 356 -3.50 0.74 -21.44
CA ASN A 356 -2.22 1.05 -22.09
C ASN A 356 -1.18 1.63 -21.11
N MET A 357 -1.06 1.04 -19.92
CA MET A 357 -0.12 1.46 -18.84
C MET A 357 -0.40 2.84 -18.23
N VAL A 358 -1.54 3.45 -18.52
CA VAL A 358 -1.99 4.71 -17.93
C VAL A 358 -3.18 4.42 -17.01
N THR A 359 -3.13 4.93 -15.79
CA THR A 359 -4.28 4.88 -14.89
C THR A 359 -5.31 5.90 -15.38
N LYS A 360 -6.49 5.41 -15.72
CA LYS A 360 -7.67 6.20 -16.10
C LYS A 360 -8.77 5.98 -15.06
N GLN A 361 -9.85 6.74 -15.16
CA GLN A 361 -11.00 6.63 -14.27
C GLN A 361 -12.21 6.18 -15.06
N ALA A 362 -12.83 5.06 -14.71
CA ALA A 362 -14.08 4.60 -15.29
C ALA A 362 -15.26 5.21 -14.54
N ALA A 363 -16.18 5.86 -15.25
CA ALA A 363 -17.44 6.34 -14.70
C ALA A 363 -18.51 5.25 -14.85
N ILE A 364 -19.09 4.82 -13.73
CA ILE A 364 -20.08 3.73 -13.68
C ILE A 364 -21.27 4.18 -12.83
N ILE A 365 -22.46 3.94 -13.33
CA ILE A 365 -23.71 4.05 -12.58
C ILE A 365 -24.20 2.61 -12.32
N ALA A 366 -24.22 2.17 -11.08
CA ALA A 366 -24.64 0.82 -10.70
C ALA A 366 -25.97 0.84 -9.92
N ASP A 367 -26.47 -0.33 -9.54
CA ASP A 367 -27.75 -0.50 -8.82
C ASP A 367 -28.95 -0.01 -9.64
N LEU A 368 -28.91 -0.21 -10.95
CA LEU A 368 -30.01 0.12 -11.86
C LEU A 368 -30.89 -1.10 -12.12
N GLU A 369 -32.18 -0.84 -12.32
CA GLU A 369 -33.08 -1.83 -12.92
C GLU A 369 -32.64 -2.09 -14.38
N PRO A 370 -32.70 -3.33 -14.89
CA PRO A 370 -32.25 -3.68 -16.24
C PRO A 370 -32.83 -2.79 -17.34
N ALA A 371 -34.10 -2.45 -17.25
CA ALA A 371 -34.79 -1.59 -18.20
C ALA A 371 -34.25 -0.15 -18.18
N ALA A 372 -33.87 0.37 -17.00
CA ALA A 372 -33.25 1.71 -16.85
C ALA A 372 -31.85 1.75 -17.44
N ALA A 373 -31.04 0.72 -17.19
CA ALA A 373 -29.69 0.60 -17.75
C ALA A 373 -29.71 0.55 -19.29
N GLN A 374 -30.61 -0.27 -19.86
CA GLN A 374 -30.79 -0.38 -21.32
C GLN A 374 -31.26 0.93 -21.92
N LYS A 375 -32.22 1.61 -21.29
CA LYS A 375 -32.79 2.88 -21.77
C LYS A 375 -31.73 3.98 -21.81
N LEU A 376 -30.88 4.09 -20.78
CA LEU A 376 -29.77 5.04 -20.75
C LEU A 376 -28.76 4.76 -21.86
N CYS A 377 -28.36 3.50 -22.04
CA CYS A 377 -27.41 3.14 -23.08
C CYS A 377 -27.96 3.32 -24.50
N ALA A 378 -29.26 3.06 -24.72
CA ALA A 378 -29.89 3.35 -26.01
C ALA A 378 -29.87 4.85 -26.35
N ASP A 379 -30.16 5.73 -25.38
CA ASP A 379 -30.06 7.20 -25.53
C ASP A 379 -28.63 7.64 -25.85
N TYR A 380 -27.64 7.09 -25.12
CA TYR A 380 -26.22 7.41 -25.37
C TYR A 380 -25.76 6.96 -26.75
N GLN A 381 -26.13 5.75 -27.18
CA GLN A 381 -25.81 5.24 -28.51
C GLN A 381 -26.46 6.08 -29.62
N ALA A 382 -27.73 6.50 -29.44
CA ALA A 382 -28.39 7.40 -30.38
C ALA A 382 -27.66 8.75 -30.50
N ARG A 383 -27.03 9.21 -29.42
CA ARG A 383 -26.20 10.44 -29.38
C ARG A 383 -24.75 10.18 -29.76
N LYS A 384 -24.37 8.98 -30.22
CA LYS A 384 -23.02 8.53 -30.57
C LYS A 384 -22.03 8.63 -29.39
N LEU A 385 -22.50 8.49 -28.17
CA LEU A 385 -21.71 8.45 -26.96
C LEU A 385 -21.45 6.99 -26.55
N PHE A 386 -20.31 6.78 -25.86
CA PHE A 386 -19.97 5.46 -25.34
C PHE A 386 -20.90 5.08 -24.17
N CYS A 387 -21.45 3.87 -24.22
CA CYS A 387 -22.19 3.28 -23.13
C CYS A 387 -22.22 1.76 -23.27
N GLN A 388 -22.00 1.05 -22.16
CA GLN A 388 -22.17 -0.42 -22.08
C GLN A 388 -22.96 -0.76 -20.84
N VAL A 389 -24.00 -1.58 -21.00
CA VAL A 389 -24.66 -2.24 -19.86
C VAL A 389 -23.83 -3.42 -19.45
N LYS A 390 -23.59 -3.56 -18.16
CA LYS A 390 -22.84 -4.63 -17.53
C LYS A 390 -23.65 -5.23 -16.39
N LYS A 391 -23.64 -6.54 -16.29
CA LYS A 391 -24.18 -7.23 -15.11
C LYS A 391 -23.20 -7.21 -13.97
N PRO A 392 -23.64 -7.32 -12.69
CA PRO A 392 -22.74 -7.29 -11.53
C PRO A 392 -21.60 -8.28 -11.62
N GLU A 393 -21.83 -9.47 -12.16
CA GLU A 393 -20.82 -10.51 -12.34
C GLU A 393 -19.75 -10.18 -13.41
N GLU A 394 -20.03 -9.24 -14.31
CA GLU A 394 -19.09 -8.80 -15.35
C GLU A 394 -18.15 -7.68 -14.89
N PHE A 395 -18.46 -7.04 -13.75
CA PHE A 395 -17.54 -6.14 -13.09
C PHE A 395 -16.57 -6.94 -12.24
N VAL A 396 -15.57 -7.49 -12.89
CA VAL A 396 -14.38 -7.98 -12.19
C VAL A 396 -13.58 -6.75 -11.79
N PRO A 397 -13.41 -6.47 -10.49
CA PRO A 397 -12.69 -5.30 -10.09
C PRO A 397 -11.25 -5.40 -10.52
N PRO A 398 -10.79 -4.32 -11.07
CA PRO A 398 -9.47 -4.29 -11.64
C PRO A 398 -8.52 -3.54 -10.74
N PHE A 399 -7.73 -4.25 -10.02
CA PHE A 399 -6.36 -3.83 -10.04
C PHE A 399 -5.69 -4.61 -11.17
N GLY A 400 -5.84 -4.10 -12.39
CA GLY A 400 -5.30 -4.68 -13.60
C GLY A 400 -6.31 -5.32 -14.54
N ILE A 401 -7.44 -4.67 -14.87
CA ILE A 401 -8.13 -5.02 -16.10
C ILE A 401 -7.25 -4.56 -17.25
N PHE A 402 -6.55 -5.52 -17.84
CA PHE A 402 -6.07 -5.39 -19.19
C PHE A 402 -7.29 -5.64 -20.10
N TRP A 403 -7.89 -4.60 -20.62
CA TRP A 403 -8.76 -4.74 -21.77
C TRP A 403 -7.87 -5.06 -22.97
N ARG A 404 -8.06 -6.26 -23.55
CA ARG A 404 -7.56 -6.56 -24.88
C ARG A 404 -8.32 -5.76 -25.91
#